data_f392e14f3c78f5924ac1e7a6fef846d6
#
_entry.id   f392e14f3c78f5924ac1e7a6fef846d6
#
_cell.length_a   1.000
_cell.length_b   1.000
_cell.length_c   1.000
_cell.angle_alpha   90.00
_cell.angle_beta   90.00
_cell.angle_gamma   90.00
#
_symmetry.space_group_name_H-M   'P 1'
#
loop_
_entity.id
_entity.type
_entity.pdbx_description
1 polymer ?
#
loop_
_entity_poly.entity_id
_entity_poly.type
_entity_poly.pdbx_seq_one_letter_code
_entity_poly.pdbx_strand_id
1 'polypeptide(L)'
;MKHVWRILLAAVWAAAAGCGGRPAGEAASVASLAERLADPLWLARLDQPDTRMHTSYDRTGGNNDYGTFLRDSQTPGWKVLADLKGPGFVSRVWFTGAKDGYPHRFRFYFDGEETPRLEGDVKELFGGKQAPFLAPLAEYNNYCWYSFVPLPYAKGLRIECEEGTRDADGSPRKVYYQISESALPRGTPVETFAWPLPERDVAALEQARAVWAAKKLPEAGERRETALADWSQAASFAGPGTIHRLEFEPDWEKIPEESRDAALRDWMVSIRYDGSTNDSVRMPLG
;
A
#
# COMPACT_ATOMS: atom_id res chain seq x y z
N MET A 1 -23.32 -11.88 36.44
CA MET A 1 -21.99 -12.53 36.36
C MET A 1 -21.03 -11.55 35.77
N LYS A 2 -19.94 -11.21 36.46
CA LYS A 2 -18.96 -10.24 35.97
C LYS A 2 -18.03 -10.98 34.99
N HIS A 3 -18.10 -10.64 33.71
CA HIS A 3 -17.19 -11.19 32.70
C HIS A 3 -15.89 -10.37 32.75
N VAL A 4 -14.77 -11.03 33.01
CA VAL A 4 -13.46 -10.40 33.04
C VAL A 4 -12.84 -10.55 31.66
N TRP A 5 -12.53 -9.42 31.03
CA TRP A 5 -11.87 -9.33 29.73
C TRP A 5 -10.48 -8.73 29.91
N ARG A 6 -9.54 -9.20 29.19
CA ARG A 6 -8.21 -8.60 29.12
C ARG A 6 -8.02 -7.99 27.74
N ILE A 7 -7.82 -6.69 27.68
CA ILE A 7 -7.36 -6.00 26.48
C ILE A 7 -5.85 -5.87 26.60
N LEU A 8 -5.14 -6.48 25.67
CA LEU A 8 -3.71 -6.33 25.51
C LEU A 8 -3.45 -5.20 24.53
N LEU A 9 -2.96 -4.09 25.02
CA LEU A 9 -2.60 -2.92 24.23
C LEU A 9 -1.09 -2.76 24.21
N ALA A 10 -0.49 -2.92 23.05
CA ALA A 10 0.86 -2.46 22.81
C ALA A 10 0.78 -1.05 22.20
N ALA A 11 0.92 -0.02 23.02
CA ALA A 11 1.02 1.35 22.56
C ALA A 11 2.49 1.78 22.58
N VAL A 12 2.98 2.26 21.45
CA VAL A 12 4.27 2.95 21.40
C VAL A 12 4.04 4.40 21.75
N TRP A 13 4.60 4.82 22.86
CA TRP A 13 4.86 6.22 23.11
C TRP A 13 6.16 6.57 22.39
N ALA A 14 6.08 7.01 21.15
CA ALA A 14 7.16 7.80 20.61
C ALA A 14 7.18 9.07 21.44
N ALA A 15 8.20 9.24 22.29
CA ALA A 15 8.50 10.55 22.82
C ALA A 15 8.46 11.49 21.61
N ALA A 16 7.73 12.59 21.71
CA ALA A 16 7.60 13.59 20.68
C ALA A 16 8.99 14.17 20.32
N ALA A 17 9.76 13.42 19.58
CA ALA A 17 10.67 13.97 18.62
C ALA A 17 9.72 14.61 17.61
N GLY A 18 9.62 15.92 17.65
CA GLY A 18 8.66 16.80 17.04
C GLY A 18 8.03 16.26 15.76
N CYS A 19 6.86 16.76 15.40
CA CYS A 19 6.24 16.51 14.10
C CYS A 19 7.34 16.44 13.04
N GLY A 20 7.89 15.25 12.87
CA GLY A 20 9.02 15.00 11.97
C GLY A 20 8.48 15.04 10.56
N GLY A 21 8.06 16.24 10.14
CA GLY A 21 7.99 16.57 8.75
C GLY A 21 9.33 16.19 8.16
N ARG A 22 9.37 15.71 6.95
CA ARG A 22 10.61 15.52 6.21
C ARG A 22 11.52 16.70 6.50
N PRO A 23 12.80 16.50 6.88
CA PRO A 23 13.71 17.63 7.06
C PRO A 23 13.62 18.50 5.82
N ALA A 24 13.36 19.80 6.01
CA ALA A 24 13.25 20.74 4.90
C ALA A 24 14.54 20.65 4.08
N GLY A 25 14.44 20.15 2.83
CA GLY A 25 15.57 20.02 1.91
C GLY A 25 15.96 18.62 1.47
N GLU A 26 15.47 17.55 2.10
CA GLU A 26 15.77 16.20 1.63
C GLU A 26 14.94 15.83 0.38
N ALA A 27 15.61 15.37 -0.68
CA ALA A 27 14.93 14.97 -1.91
C ALA A 27 14.12 13.67 -1.75
N ALA A 28 12.93 13.54 -2.36
CA ALA A 28 12.25 12.27 -2.48
C ALA A 28 13.02 11.38 -3.46
N SER A 29 13.60 10.32 -2.97
CA SER A 29 14.36 9.33 -3.74
C SER A 29 13.79 7.93 -3.51
N VAL A 30 14.23 6.95 -4.29
CA VAL A 30 13.90 5.56 -4.01
C VAL A 30 14.33 5.18 -2.60
N ALA A 31 15.53 5.59 -2.16
CA ALA A 31 16.03 5.30 -0.81
C ALA A 31 15.12 5.87 0.27
N SER A 32 14.85 7.18 0.24
CA SER A 32 14.03 7.82 1.28
C SER A 32 12.58 7.30 1.32
N LEU A 33 12.07 6.81 0.19
CA LEU A 33 10.74 6.20 0.09
C LEU A 33 10.77 4.73 0.54
N ALA A 34 11.86 4.00 0.30
CA ALA A 34 12.03 2.63 0.78
C ALA A 34 12.17 2.58 2.31
N GLU A 35 12.81 3.56 2.94
CA GLU A 35 12.87 3.70 4.39
C GLU A 35 11.47 3.78 5.01
N ARG A 36 10.52 4.43 4.33
CA ARG A 36 9.12 4.47 4.77
C ARG A 36 8.45 3.11 4.73
N LEU A 37 8.78 2.27 3.75
CA LEU A 37 8.28 0.89 3.68
C LEU A 37 8.83 0.02 4.80
N ALA A 38 10.02 0.35 5.31
CA ALA A 38 10.64 -0.34 6.44
C ALA A 38 10.09 0.12 7.80
N ASP A 39 9.38 1.24 7.86
CA ASP A 39 8.88 1.84 9.10
C ASP A 39 7.34 1.72 9.19
N PRO A 40 6.80 0.76 9.95
CA PRO A 40 5.35 0.64 10.16
C PRO A 40 4.71 1.88 10.82
N LEU A 41 5.49 2.68 11.54
CA LEU A 41 5.02 3.93 12.16
C LEU A 41 4.66 4.98 11.12
N TRP A 42 5.22 4.84 9.92
CA TRP A 42 4.91 5.75 8.82
C TRP A 42 3.41 5.78 8.51
N LEU A 43 2.71 4.65 8.64
CA LEU A 43 1.27 4.54 8.37
C LEU A 43 0.40 5.37 9.30
N ALA A 44 0.91 5.69 10.50
CA ALA A 44 0.20 6.48 11.50
C ALA A 44 0.39 8.00 11.34
N ARG A 45 1.21 8.44 10.40
CA ARG A 45 1.47 9.86 10.19
C ARG A 45 0.29 10.52 9.49
N LEU A 46 -0.06 11.74 9.93
CA LEU A 46 -1.15 12.52 9.36
C LEU A 46 -0.71 13.43 8.20
N ASP A 47 0.59 13.58 8.00
CA ASP A 47 1.20 14.39 6.93
C ASP A 47 1.48 13.57 5.66
N GLN A 48 0.64 12.58 5.38
CA GLN A 48 0.75 11.75 4.18
C GLN A 48 0.43 12.57 2.93
N PRO A 49 1.12 12.32 1.80
CA PRO A 49 0.77 12.95 0.55
C PRO A 49 -0.60 12.46 0.05
N ASP A 50 -1.27 13.30 -0.73
CA ASP A 50 -2.50 12.91 -1.43
C ASP A 50 -2.26 11.71 -2.31
N THR A 51 -3.01 10.63 -2.07
CA THR A 51 -2.92 9.40 -2.85
C THR A 51 -4.12 9.27 -3.78
N ARG A 52 -3.84 8.98 -5.04
CA ARG A 52 -4.83 8.74 -6.09
C ARG A 52 -4.59 7.37 -6.72
N MET A 53 -5.66 6.77 -7.23
CA MET A 53 -5.56 5.48 -7.91
C MET A 53 -6.01 5.63 -9.37
N HIS A 54 -5.12 5.26 -10.28
CA HIS A 54 -5.41 5.10 -11.71
C HIS A 54 -5.71 3.61 -11.96
N THR A 55 -6.87 3.31 -12.50
CA THR A 55 -7.37 1.92 -12.57
C THR A 55 -8.19 1.68 -13.82
N SER A 56 -8.35 0.41 -14.16
CA SER A 56 -9.15 -0.06 -15.28
C SER A 56 -10.65 -0.15 -14.99
N TYR A 57 -11.17 0.43 -13.89
CA TYR A 57 -12.58 0.30 -13.55
C TYR A 57 -13.52 0.82 -14.64
N ASP A 58 -14.66 0.19 -14.76
CA ASP A 58 -15.70 0.62 -15.71
C ASP A 58 -16.32 1.96 -15.30
N ARG A 59 -16.05 3.00 -16.11
CA ARG A 59 -16.51 4.37 -15.85
C ARG A 59 -18.03 4.53 -15.98
N THR A 60 -18.70 3.55 -16.55
CA THR A 60 -20.18 3.56 -16.70
C THR A 60 -20.90 3.03 -15.46
N GLY A 61 -20.18 2.51 -14.48
CA GLY A 61 -20.75 1.85 -13.30
C GLY A 61 -21.17 0.40 -13.55
N GLY A 62 -20.83 -0.16 -14.71
CA GLY A 62 -21.00 -1.57 -15.02
C GLY A 62 -19.91 -2.45 -14.43
N ASN A 63 -19.66 -3.61 -15.05
CA ASN A 63 -18.67 -4.58 -14.60
C ASN A 63 -17.67 -4.95 -15.73
N ASN A 64 -17.36 -4.00 -16.59
CA ASN A 64 -16.35 -4.15 -17.64
C ASN A 64 -15.02 -3.50 -17.23
N ASP A 65 -14.49 -3.90 -16.09
CA ASP A 65 -13.30 -3.30 -15.47
C ASP A 65 -11.99 -3.60 -16.23
N TYR A 66 -12.07 -4.28 -17.34
CA TYR A 66 -10.92 -4.56 -18.19
C TYR A 66 -10.95 -3.72 -19.47
N GLY A 67 -9.75 -3.38 -19.98
CA GLY A 67 -9.64 -2.66 -21.23
C GLY A 67 -10.07 -1.20 -21.15
N THR A 68 -10.30 -0.66 -19.95
CA THR A 68 -10.55 0.76 -19.72
C THR A 68 -9.22 1.45 -19.47
N PHE A 69 -8.68 2.05 -20.53
CA PHE A 69 -7.41 2.77 -20.50
C PHE A 69 -7.67 4.29 -20.45
N LEU A 70 -6.66 5.05 -20.07
CA LEU A 70 -6.75 6.51 -20.06
C LEU A 70 -6.94 7.05 -21.49
N ARG A 71 -6.16 6.54 -22.44
CA ARG A 71 -6.22 6.84 -23.89
C ARG A 71 -5.33 5.90 -24.69
N ASP A 72 -5.44 5.97 -26.00
CA ASP A 72 -4.47 5.34 -26.88
C ASP A 72 -3.09 6.03 -26.75
N SER A 73 -2.03 5.25 -26.90
CA SER A 73 -0.68 5.76 -27.03
C SER A 73 -0.45 6.31 -28.46
N GLN A 74 0.54 7.17 -28.61
CA GLN A 74 1.03 7.57 -29.93
C GLN A 74 1.68 6.40 -30.69
N THR A 75 2.13 5.39 -29.96
CA THR A 75 2.67 4.16 -30.56
C THR A 75 1.51 3.19 -30.84
N PRO A 76 1.27 2.79 -32.08
CA PRO A 76 0.22 1.83 -32.42
C PRO A 76 0.34 0.52 -31.59
N GLY A 77 -0.78 0.02 -31.10
CA GLY A 77 -0.83 -1.20 -30.29
C GLY A 77 -0.46 -0.98 -28.82
N TRP A 78 -0.30 0.27 -28.36
CA TRP A 78 -0.04 0.61 -26.97
C TRP A 78 -1.14 1.48 -26.39
N LYS A 79 -1.39 1.33 -25.09
CA LYS A 79 -2.39 2.06 -24.31
C LYS A 79 -1.73 2.78 -23.15
N VAL A 80 -2.14 4.01 -22.89
CA VAL A 80 -1.72 4.78 -21.72
C VAL A 80 -2.59 4.40 -20.53
N LEU A 81 -1.97 3.92 -19.48
CA LEU A 81 -2.61 3.55 -18.21
C LEU A 81 -2.71 4.75 -17.27
N ALA A 82 -1.62 5.51 -17.19
CA ALA A 82 -1.51 6.71 -16.35
C ALA A 82 -0.59 7.74 -17.01
N ASP A 83 -0.90 9.02 -16.79
CA ASP A 83 -0.11 10.17 -17.23
C ASP A 83 -0.06 11.18 -16.09
N LEU A 84 0.90 10.97 -15.20
CA LEU A 84 1.01 11.60 -13.89
C LEU A 84 1.77 12.92 -14.00
N LYS A 85 1.35 13.89 -13.21
CA LYS A 85 2.00 15.21 -13.12
C LYS A 85 2.76 15.33 -11.81
N GLY A 86 4.02 15.66 -11.87
CA GLY A 86 4.91 15.77 -10.72
C GLY A 86 4.95 17.14 -10.05
N PRO A 87 5.68 17.19 -8.92
CA PRO A 87 6.45 16.09 -8.34
C PRO A 87 5.57 15.04 -7.65
N GLY A 88 6.01 13.78 -7.67
CA GLY A 88 5.26 12.69 -7.07
C GLY A 88 6.02 11.36 -7.13
N PHE A 89 5.36 10.30 -6.71
CA PHE A 89 5.86 8.94 -6.87
C PHE A 89 4.70 7.94 -7.00
N VAL A 90 4.94 6.86 -7.74
CA VAL A 90 4.06 5.70 -7.71
C VAL A 90 4.47 4.85 -6.52
N SER A 91 3.52 4.60 -5.62
CA SER A 91 3.73 3.81 -4.39
C SER A 91 3.36 2.35 -4.55
N ARG A 92 2.51 2.03 -5.51
CA ARG A 92 2.09 0.65 -5.82
C ARG A 92 1.68 0.53 -7.27
N VAL A 93 2.09 -0.58 -7.85
CA VAL A 93 1.58 -1.07 -9.15
C VAL A 93 0.99 -2.44 -8.92
N TRP A 94 -0.19 -2.70 -9.48
CA TRP A 94 -0.84 -3.99 -9.40
C TRP A 94 -1.49 -4.30 -10.74
N PHE A 95 -1.30 -5.53 -11.20
CA PHE A 95 -1.86 -6.01 -12.45
C PHE A 95 -2.36 -7.43 -12.31
N THR A 96 -3.45 -7.73 -13.01
CA THR A 96 -3.91 -9.09 -13.24
C THR A 96 -4.52 -9.21 -14.63
N GLY A 97 -4.61 -10.42 -15.11
CA GLY A 97 -5.26 -10.75 -16.37
C GLY A 97 -5.97 -12.10 -16.25
N ALA A 98 -6.84 -12.38 -17.22
CA ALA A 98 -7.70 -13.56 -17.16
C ALA A 98 -7.00 -14.86 -17.56
N LYS A 99 -5.82 -15.15 -17.17
CA LYS A 99 -5.11 -16.46 -17.19
C LYS A 99 -3.62 -16.27 -17.05
N ASP A 100 -2.97 -17.24 -16.45
CA ASP A 100 -1.53 -17.33 -16.37
C ASP A 100 -0.87 -17.15 -17.73
N GLY A 101 0.00 -16.16 -17.82
CA GLY A 101 0.90 -16.07 -18.95
C GLY A 101 0.63 -14.99 -19.97
N TYR A 102 -0.07 -13.91 -19.61
CA TYR A 102 -0.11 -12.73 -20.46
C TYR A 102 1.23 -11.98 -20.44
N PRO A 103 2.01 -12.05 -21.50
CA PRO A 103 3.10 -11.11 -21.65
C PRO A 103 2.50 -9.77 -22.06
N HIS A 104 2.13 -8.98 -21.06
CA HIS A 104 1.95 -7.57 -21.27
C HIS A 104 3.31 -6.91 -21.09
N ARG A 105 3.75 -6.21 -22.09
CA ARG A 105 4.91 -5.35 -21.99
C ARG A 105 4.46 -4.00 -21.46
N PHE A 106 5.28 -3.42 -20.60
CA PHE A 106 5.05 -2.12 -19.99
C PHE A 106 6.20 -1.18 -20.31
N ARG A 107 5.87 0.11 -20.40
CA ARG A 107 6.81 1.20 -20.60
C ARG A 107 6.57 2.29 -19.59
N PHE A 108 7.66 2.79 -19.04
CA PHE A 108 7.66 3.87 -18.07
C PHE A 108 8.55 5.01 -18.59
N TYR A 109 7.94 6.16 -18.81
CA TYR A 109 8.59 7.37 -19.33
C TYR A 109 8.59 8.41 -18.22
N PHE A 110 9.75 8.75 -17.71
CA PHE A 110 9.92 9.71 -16.64
C PHE A 110 10.19 11.11 -17.18
N ASP A 111 9.64 12.14 -16.54
CA ASP A 111 9.96 13.55 -16.69
C ASP A 111 9.94 14.10 -18.13
N GLY A 112 9.12 13.50 -18.98
CA GLY A 112 8.96 13.91 -20.39
C GLY A 112 9.94 13.25 -21.36
N GLU A 113 10.60 12.17 -20.95
CA GLU A 113 11.45 11.37 -21.85
C GLU A 113 10.67 10.85 -23.06
N GLU A 114 11.33 10.81 -24.21
CA GLU A 114 10.78 10.27 -25.45
C GLU A 114 10.98 8.74 -25.55
N THR A 115 12.00 8.22 -24.89
CA THR A 115 12.29 6.79 -24.79
C THR A 115 11.94 6.27 -23.38
N PRO A 116 11.39 5.05 -23.26
CA PRO A 116 11.09 4.52 -21.94
C PRO A 116 12.37 4.25 -21.15
N ARG A 117 12.45 4.73 -19.92
CA ARG A 117 13.57 4.44 -19.01
C ARG A 117 13.49 3.00 -18.50
N LEU A 118 12.30 2.48 -18.37
CA LEU A 118 12.04 1.12 -17.96
C LEU A 118 11.04 0.51 -18.93
N GLU A 119 11.40 -0.62 -19.54
CA GLU A 119 10.55 -1.39 -20.43
C GLU A 119 10.81 -2.87 -20.20
N GLY A 120 9.75 -3.68 -20.20
CA GLY A 120 9.84 -5.11 -20.09
C GLY A 120 8.50 -5.80 -20.00
N ASP A 121 8.52 -7.13 -19.99
CA ASP A 121 7.35 -7.96 -19.69
C ASP A 121 7.00 -7.88 -18.21
N VAL A 122 5.72 -7.98 -17.88
CA VAL A 122 5.24 -7.93 -16.48
C VAL A 122 5.92 -8.97 -15.58
N LYS A 123 6.24 -10.14 -16.11
CA LYS A 123 6.93 -11.20 -15.37
C LYS A 123 8.39 -10.84 -15.08
N GLU A 124 9.03 -10.16 -16.01
CA GLU A 124 10.41 -9.69 -15.85
C GLU A 124 10.45 -8.53 -14.85
N LEU A 125 9.54 -7.55 -15.03
CA LEU A 125 9.53 -6.35 -14.20
C LEU A 125 9.01 -6.61 -12.79
N PHE A 126 7.95 -7.41 -12.64
CA PHE A 126 7.24 -7.54 -11.36
C PHE A 126 7.12 -8.98 -10.86
N GLY A 127 7.88 -9.90 -11.45
CA GLY A 127 7.89 -11.32 -11.04
C GLY A 127 8.65 -11.63 -9.75
N GLY A 128 9.25 -10.64 -9.11
CA GLY A 128 9.95 -10.79 -7.83
C GLY A 128 11.35 -11.39 -7.92
N LYS A 129 11.90 -11.52 -9.12
CA LYS A 129 13.17 -12.24 -9.38
C LYS A 129 14.31 -11.35 -9.86
N GLN A 130 14.03 -10.15 -10.32
CA GLN A 130 15.04 -9.22 -10.85
C GLN A 130 15.08 -7.94 -10.03
N ALA A 131 16.28 -7.53 -9.64
CA ALA A 131 16.46 -6.23 -8.98
C ALA A 131 16.01 -5.08 -9.91
N PRO A 132 15.37 -4.04 -9.35
CA PRO A 132 15.05 -3.82 -7.94
C PRO A 132 13.72 -4.45 -7.51
N PHE A 133 13.00 -5.09 -8.42
CA PHE A 133 11.66 -5.64 -8.20
C PHE A 133 11.74 -7.05 -7.63
N LEU A 134 12.22 -7.15 -6.40
CA LEU A 134 12.44 -8.42 -5.71
C LEU A 134 11.37 -8.69 -4.65
N ALA A 135 11.03 -9.97 -4.46
CA ALA A 135 10.12 -10.39 -3.40
C ALA A 135 10.69 -10.03 -2.01
N PRO A 136 9.83 -9.66 -1.03
CA PRO A 136 8.38 -9.57 -1.11
C PRO A 136 7.85 -8.19 -1.55
N LEU A 137 8.70 -7.22 -1.90
CA LEU A 137 8.25 -5.90 -2.37
C LEU A 137 7.64 -5.94 -3.78
N ALA A 138 8.04 -6.90 -4.60
CA ALA A 138 7.44 -7.17 -5.89
C ALA A 138 7.40 -8.68 -6.12
N GLU A 139 6.27 -9.21 -6.54
CA GLU A 139 6.15 -10.63 -6.89
C GLU A 139 4.84 -10.95 -7.61
N TYR A 140 4.79 -12.15 -8.20
CA TYR A 140 3.55 -12.77 -8.64
C TYR A 140 2.96 -13.58 -7.50
N ASN A 141 1.77 -13.22 -7.05
CA ASN A 141 1.09 -13.90 -5.96
C ASN A 141 -0.42 -13.90 -6.21
N ASN A 142 -1.04 -15.06 -6.04
CA ASN A 142 -2.49 -15.23 -6.11
C ASN A 142 -3.13 -14.57 -7.37
N TYR A 143 -2.64 -14.97 -8.55
CA TYR A 143 -3.09 -14.51 -9.87
C TYR A 143 -2.79 -13.05 -10.21
N CYS A 144 -1.99 -12.34 -9.44
CA CYS A 144 -1.64 -10.96 -9.73
C CYS A 144 -0.13 -10.70 -9.59
N TRP A 145 0.34 -9.69 -10.32
CA TRP A 145 1.66 -9.10 -10.16
C TRP A 145 1.51 -7.80 -9.40
N TYR A 146 2.39 -7.55 -8.48
CA TYR A 146 2.43 -6.27 -7.78
C TYR A 146 3.86 -5.81 -7.53
N SER A 147 4.00 -4.51 -7.30
CA SER A 147 5.23 -3.91 -6.83
C SER A 147 4.91 -2.75 -5.90
N PHE A 148 5.61 -2.72 -4.78
CA PHE A 148 5.68 -1.60 -3.84
C PHE A 148 7.02 -0.85 -3.95
N VAL A 149 7.88 -1.21 -4.91
CA VAL A 149 9.09 -0.43 -5.20
C VAL A 149 8.67 0.96 -5.64
N PRO A 150 9.07 2.01 -4.92
CA PRO A 150 8.63 3.36 -5.25
C PRO A 150 9.26 3.85 -6.55
N LEU A 151 8.46 4.55 -7.37
CA LEU A 151 8.90 5.13 -8.62
C LEU A 151 8.75 6.66 -8.56
N PRO A 152 9.71 7.40 -7.96
CA PRO A 152 9.67 8.85 -7.87
C PRO A 152 9.90 9.51 -9.23
N TYR A 153 9.23 10.66 -9.44
CA TYR A 153 9.38 11.51 -10.64
C TYR A 153 9.27 12.99 -10.28
N ALA A 154 10.10 13.82 -10.91
CA ALA A 154 10.14 15.25 -10.63
C ALA A 154 9.09 16.04 -11.41
N LYS A 155 8.88 15.71 -12.70
CA LYS A 155 7.97 16.42 -13.59
C LYS A 155 6.75 15.60 -13.97
N GLY A 156 6.89 14.31 -14.12
CA GLY A 156 5.79 13.41 -14.48
C GLY A 156 6.23 11.99 -14.77
N LEU A 157 5.26 11.10 -14.86
CA LEU A 157 5.47 9.70 -15.19
C LEU A 157 4.32 9.23 -16.09
N ARG A 158 4.64 8.81 -17.32
CA ARG A 158 3.69 8.14 -18.22
C ARG A 158 3.95 6.64 -18.20
N ILE A 159 2.88 5.88 -17.98
CA ILE A 159 2.91 4.43 -17.94
C ILE A 159 2.03 3.91 -19.06
N GLU A 160 2.60 3.05 -19.89
CA GLU A 160 1.91 2.42 -21.01
C GLU A 160 2.00 0.91 -20.93
N CYS A 161 0.99 0.21 -21.44
CA CYS A 161 1.07 -1.22 -21.71
C CYS A 161 0.79 -1.52 -23.18
N GLU A 162 1.35 -2.60 -23.66
CA GLU A 162 1.02 -3.14 -24.97
C GLU A 162 -0.44 -3.62 -24.95
N GLU A 163 -1.22 -3.25 -25.96
CA GLU A 163 -2.55 -3.81 -26.17
C GLU A 163 -2.39 -5.30 -26.45
N GLY A 164 -2.71 -6.11 -25.47
CA GLY A 164 -2.40 -7.55 -25.48
C GLY A 164 -2.94 -8.26 -26.71
N THR A 165 -2.29 -9.34 -27.06
CA THR A 165 -2.76 -10.29 -28.07
C THR A 165 -4.21 -10.70 -27.79
N ARG A 166 -4.93 -11.09 -28.83
CA ARG A 166 -6.28 -11.63 -28.67
C ARG A 166 -6.24 -13.07 -28.15
N ASP A 167 -7.26 -13.43 -27.39
CA ASP A 167 -7.50 -14.83 -27.04
C ASP A 167 -7.84 -15.68 -28.27
N ALA A 168 -7.85 -17.00 -28.12
CA ALA A 168 -8.15 -17.92 -29.22
C ALA A 168 -9.53 -17.71 -29.86
N ASP A 169 -10.47 -17.11 -29.12
CA ASP A 169 -11.80 -16.73 -29.58
C ASP A 169 -11.84 -15.35 -30.26
N GLY A 170 -10.69 -14.68 -30.40
CA GLY A 170 -10.55 -13.36 -30.98
C GLY A 170 -10.92 -12.18 -30.06
N SER A 171 -11.30 -12.45 -28.81
CA SER A 171 -11.59 -11.40 -27.81
C SER A 171 -10.31 -10.70 -27.36
N PRO A 172 -10.38 -9.39 -27.02
CA PRO A 172 -9.24 -8.70 -26.41
C PRO A 172 -8.87 -9.33 -25.09
N ARG A 173 -7.59 -9.53 -24.84
CA ARG A 173 -7.13 -9.98 -23.54
C ARG A 173 -7.44 -8.95 -22.46
N LYS A 174 -7.96 -9.43 -21.34
CA LYS A 174 -8.37 -8.57 -20.23
C LYS A 174 -7.18 -8.13 -19.41
N VAL A 175 -7.03 -6.83 -19.21
CA VAL A 175 -6.02 -6.22 -18.34
C VAL A 175 -6.74 -5.46 -17.24
N TYR A 176 -6.53 -5.90 -16.02
CA TYR A 176 -6.94 -5.17 -14.82
C TYR A 176 -5.71 -4.54 -14.20
N TYR A 177 -5.79 -3.25 -13.88
CA TYR A 177 -4.65 -2.58 -13.26
C TYR A 177 -5.08 -1.58 -12.20
N GLN A 178 -4.18 -1.37 -11.25
CA GLN A 178 -4.23 -0.33 -10.24
C GLN A 178 -2.84 0.28 -10.10
N ILE A 179 -2.74 1.58 -10.26
CA ILE A 179 -1.52 2.35 -10.09
C ILE A 179 -1.81 3.40 -9.03
N SER A 180 -1.19 3.26 -7.86
CA SER A 180 -1.34 4.21 -6.75
C SER A 180 -0.27 5.29 -6.86
N GLU A 181 -0.72 6.52 -7.07
CA GLU A 181 0.10 7.72 -7.13
C GLU A 181 0.02 8.46 -5.81
N SER A 182 1.14 8.97 -5.34
CA SER A 182 1.23 9.93 -4.23
C SER A 182 1.81 11.24 -4.75
N ALA A 183 0.97 12.29 -4.78
CA ALA A 183 1.38 13.61 -5.23
C ALA A 183 2.15 14.33 -4.11
N LEU A 184 3.30 14.88 -4.44
CA LEU A 184 4.10 15.68 -3.51
C LEU A 184 3.80 17.17 -3.67
N PRO A 185 3.95 17.99 -2.61
CA PRO A 185 3.80 19.42 -2.71
C PRO A 185 4.69 20.03 -3.79
N ARG A 186 4.22 21.06 -4.48
CA ARG A 186 5.01 21.77 -5.48
C ARG A 186 6.32 22.28 -4.86
N GLY A 187 7.41 22.10 -5.61
CA GLY A 187 8.75 22.49 -5.15
C GLY A 187 9.44 21.48 -4.26
N THR A 188 8.80 20.34 -3.94
CA THR A 188 9.50 19.25 -3.27
C THR A 188 10.63 18.75 -4.17
N PRO A 189 11.88 18.71 -3.70
CA PRO A 189 12.98 18.11 -4.44
C PRO A 189 12.69 16.62 -4.65
N VAL A 190 12.87 16.12 -5.88
CA VAL A 190 12.70 14.72 -6.21
C VAL A 190 13.89 14.25 -7.04
N GLU A 191 14.51 13.18 -6.61
CA GLU A 191 15.43 12.41 -7.42
C GLU A 191 14.61 11.37 -8.20
N THR A 192 14.46 11.61 -9.49
CA THR A 192 13.68 10.74 -10.35
C THR A 192 14.28 9.33 -10.41
N PHE A 193 13.41 8.32 -10.40
CA PHE A 193 13.80 6.92 -10.51
C PHE A 193 14.84 6.71 -11.60
N ALA A 194 15.97 6.12 -11.24
CA ALA A 194 17.05 5.81 -12.16
C ALA A 194 17.05 4.33 -12.53
N TRP A 195 17.54 4.00 -13.73
CA TRP A 195 17.74 2.64 -14.17
C TRP A 195 19.09 2.51 -14.89
N PRO A 196 20.04 1.74 -14.37
CA PRO A 196 20.01 1.00 -13.10
C PRO A 196 19.96 1.93 -11.88
N LEU A 197 19.53 1.37 -10.74
CA LEU A 197 19.46 2.10 -9.46
C LEU A 197 20.86 2.38 -8.89
N PRO A 198 21.07 3.55 -8.25
CA PRO A 198 22.23 3.81 -7.42
C PRO A 198 22.34 2.82 -6.25
N GLU A 199 23.56 2.56 -5.78
CA GLU A 199 23.85 1.61 -4.69
C GLU A 199 23.06 1.92 -3.40
N ARG A 200 22.92 3.19 -3.04
CA ARG A 200 22.15 3.62 -1.86
C ARG A 200 20.67 3.22 -1.95
N ASP A 201 20.09 3.34 -3.16
CA ASP A 201 18.68 3.01 -3.40
C ASP A 201 18.48 1.50 -3.32
N VAL A 202 19.43 0.73 -3.85
CA VAL A 202 19.45 -0.74 -3.73
C VAL A 202 19.55 -1.14 -2.26
N ALA A 203 20.45 -0.55 -1.48
CA ALA A 203 20.64 -0.86 -0.06
C ALA A 203 19.37 -0.58 0.76
N ALA A 204 18.70 0.55 0.52
CA ALA A 204 17.45 0.89 1.21
C ALA A 204 16.30 -0.08 0.86
N LEU A 205 16.19 -0.49 -0.40
CA LEU A 205 15.20 -1.50 -0.81
C LEU A 205 15.49 -2.86 -0.17
N GLU A 206 16.76 -3.27 -0.07
CA GLU A 206 17.13 -4.52 0.62
C GLU A 206 16.77 -4.48 2.11
N GLN A 207 16.93 -3.34 2.77
CA GLN A 207 16.50 -3.17 4.16
C GLN A 207 14.97 -3.30 4.28
N ALA A 208 14.21 -2.63 3.41
CA ALA A 208 12.76 -2.75 3.40
C ALA A 208 12.31 -4.19 3.13
N ARG A 209 12.95 -4.88 2.19
CA ARG A 209 12.71 -6.31 1.92
C ARG A 209 12.92 -7.18 3.15
N ALA A 210 14.02 -6.96 3.87
CA ALA A 210 14.33 -7.72 5.08
C ALA A 210 13.25 -7.54 6.16
N VAL A 211 12.77 -6.32 6.36
CA VAL A 211 11.67 -6.03 7.30
C VAL A 211 10.39 -6.75 6.89
N TRP A 212 9.99 -6.67 5.62
CA TRP A 212 8.78 -7.32 5.13
C TRP A 212 8.89 -8.85 5.16
N ALA A 213 10.04 -9.41 4.81
CA ALA A 213 10.29 -10.84 4.85
C ALA A 213 10.23 -11.42 6.28
N ALA A 214 10.61 -10.63 7.27
CA ALA A 214 10.54 -11.04 8.67
C ALA A 214 9.09 -11.24 9.15
N LYS A 215 8.09 -10.63 8.49
CA LYS A 215 6.66 -10.70 8.85
C LYS A 215 6.39 -10.38 10.33
N LYS A 216 7.25 -9.59 10.95
CA LYS A 216 7.16 -9.17 12.33
C LYS A 216 6.89 -7.69 12.39
N LEU A 217 5.84 -7.30 13.11
CA LEU A 217 5.72 -5.91 13.51
C LEU A 217 6.79 -5.61 14.56
N PRO A 218 7.38 -4.42 14.56
CA PRO A 218 8.31 -4.04 15.60
C PRO A 218 7.66 -4.18 16.96
N GLU A 219 8.33 -4.84 17.88
CA GLU A 219 7.97 -4.79 19.29
C GLU A 219 8.46 -3.46 19.82
N ALA A 220 7.67 -2.43 19.68
CA ALA A 220 8.01 -1.11 20.18
C ALA A 220 6.83 -0.60 21.01
N GLY A 221 7.13 0.02 22.15
CA GLY A 221 6.17 0.73 22.95
C GLY A 221 5.75 0.10 24.26
N GLU A 222 4.88 0.81 24.94
CA GLU A 222 4.31 0.38 26.21
C GLU A 222 3.18 -0.62 25.97
N ARG A 223 3.25 -1.77 26.62
CA ARG A 223 2.14 -2.72 26.68
C ARG A 223 1.25 -2.34 27.85
N ARG A 224 -0.03 -2.14 27.59
CA ARG A 224 -1.05 -1.94 28.62
C ARG A 224 -2.06 -3.08 28.57
N GLU A 225 -2.32 -3.64 29.72
CA GLU A 225 -3.38 -4.63 29.90
C GLU A 225 -4.51 -3.98 30.71
N THR A 226 -5.73 -4.09 30.21
CA THR A 226 -6.91 -3.60 30.90
C THR A 226 -7.93 -4.70 30.99
N ALA A 227 -8.31 -5.07 32.21
CA ALA A 227 -9.45 -5.95 32.42
C ALA A 227 -10.73 -5.13 32.28
N LEU A 228 -11.63 -5.54 31.37
CA LEU A 228 -12.93 -4.93 31.24
C LEU A 228 -13.91 -5.67 32.16
N ALA A 229 -14.52 -4.95 33.10
CA ALA A 229 -15.51 -5.50 34.01
C ALA A 229 -16.88 -5.71 33.36
N ASP A 230 -17.20 -4.94 32.37
CA ASP A 230 -18.40 -5.05 31.54
C ASP A 230 -18.19 -4.43 30.13
N TRP A 231 -19.17 -4.56 29.28
CA TRP A 231 -19.17 -4.14 27.87
C TRP A 231 -19.22 -2.62 27.67
N SER A 232 -19.54 -1.87 28.69
CA SER A 232 -19.66 -0.42 28.61
C SER A 232 -18.33 0.29 28.88
N GLN A 233 -17.30 -0.45 29.28
CA GLN A 233 -16.00 0.13 29.62
C GLN A 233 -15.19 0.42 28.38
N ALA A 234 -14.65 1.63 28.32
CA ALA A 234 -13.76 2.10 27.28
C ALA A 234 -12.35 2.27 27.83
N ALA A 235 -11.37 1.86 27.05
CA ALA A 235 -9.98 2.26 27.26
C ALA A 235 -9.76 3.64 26.58
N SER A 236 -9.14 4.56 27.29
CA SER A 236 -8.80 5.88 26.76
C SER A 236 -7.30 6.12 26.82
N PHE A 237 -6.77 6.67 25.73
CA PHE A 237 -5.35 6.96 25.57
C PHE A 237 -5.19 8.44 25.27
N ALA A 238 -4.32 9.09 26.02
CA ALA A 238 -3.92 10.46 25.70
C ALA A 238 -2.82 10.45 24.64
N GLY A 239 -2.99 11.28 23.59
CA GLY A 239 -2.01 11.41 22.50
C GLY A 239 -0.98 12.52 22.73
N PRO A 240 -0.04 12.69 21.78
CA PRO A 240 0.04 11.94 20.53
C PRO A 240 0.58 10.52 20.69
N GLY A 241 0.07 9.57 19.90
CA GLY A 241 0.51 8.20 19.96
C GLY A 241 -0.08 7.34 18.84
N THR A 242 0.43 6.13 18.70
CA THR A 242 -0.05 5.14 17.73
C THR A 242 -0.34 3.82 18.44
N ILE A 243 -1.47 3.23 18.12
CA ILE A 243 -1.79 1.86 18.56
C ILE A 243 -1.24 0.90 17.51
N HIS A 244 -0.22 0.13 17.86
CA HIS A 244 0.40 -0.85 16.96
C HIS A 244 -0.32 -2.19 16.96
N ARG A 245 -0.89 -2.55 18.10
CA ARG A 245 -1.53 -3.84 18.29
C ARG A 245 -2.66 -3.70 19.30
N LEU A 246 -3.80 -4.26 18.95
CA LEU A 246 -4.96 -4.37 19.82
C LEU A 246 -5.34 -5.84 19.87
N GLU A 247 -5.31 -6.41 21.05
CA GLU A 247 -5.70 -7.79 21.30
C GLU A 247 -6.88 -7.83 22.26
N PHE A 248 -7.85 -8.64 21.94
CA PHE A 248 -8.98 -8.94 22.79
C PHE A 248 -8.90 -10.41 23.19
N GLU A 249 -8.88 -10.67 24.48
CA GLU A 249 -8.88 -12.03 25.05
C GLU A 249 -10.22 -12.29 25.74
N PRO A 250 -11.17 -12.95 25.05
CA PRO A 250 -12.42 -13.34 25.66
C PRO A 250 -12.22 -14.42 26.72
N ASP A 251 -12.98 -14.37 27.82
CA ASP A 251 -13.05 -15.45 28.78
C ASP A 251 -13.92 -16.58 28.22
N TRP A 252 -13.30 -17.42 27.40
CA TRP A 252 -13.98 -18.51 26.68
C TRP A 252 -14.59 -19.57 27.61
N GLU A 253 -14.14 -19.68 28.86
CA GLU A 253 -14.69 -20.62 29.82
C GLU A 253 -16.11 -20.22 30.26
N LYS A 254 -16.42 -18.91 30.15
CA LYS A 254 -17.72 -18.37 30.50
C LYS A 254 -18.72 -18.29 29.37
N ILE A 255 -18.30 -18.64 28.16
CA ILE A 255 -19.11 -18.57 26.95
C ILE A 255 -19.29 -19.99 26.41
N PRO A 256 -20.53 -20.51 26.38
CA PRO A 256 -20.81 -21.81 25.79
C PRO A 256 -20.29 -21.88 24.36
N GLU A 257 -19.73 -22.99 23.96
CA GLU A 257 -19.07 -23.18 22.67
C GLU A 257 -20.01 -22.84 21.52
N GLU A 258 -21.25 -23.26 21.61
CA GLU A 258 -22.31 -23.00 20.62
C GLU A 258 -22.68 -21.51 20.50
N SER A 259 -22.33 -20.69 21.47
CA SER A 259 -22.60 -19.25 21.48
C SER A 259 -21.40 -18.38 21.08
N ARG A 260 -20.22 -18.97 20.89
CA ARG A 260 -18.98 -18.20 20.64
C ARG A 260 -19.03 -17.43 19.34
N ASP A 261 -19.48 -18.05 18.27
CA ASP A 261 -19.60 -17.39 16.95
C ASP A 261 -20.62 -16.26 16.98
N ALA A 262 -21.74 -16.44 17.67
CA ALA A 262 -22.73 -15.37 17.83
C ALA A 262 -22.16 -14.23 18.67
N ALA A 263 -21.46 -14.54 19.76
CA ALA A 263 -20.83 -13.54 20.61
C ALA A 263 -19.79 -12.71 19.83
N LEU A 264 -18.95 -13.34 19.02
CA LEU A 264 -17.95 -12.62 18.21
C LEU A 264 -18.60 -11.67 17.18
N ARG A 265 -19.71 -12.07 16.59
CA ARG A 265 -20.45 -11.22 15.64
C ARG A 265 -21.22 -10.09 16.31
N ASP A 266 -21.76 -10.32 17.51
CA ASP A 266 -22.59 -9.35 18.22
C ASP A 266 -21.75 -8.30 18.97
N TRP A 267 -20.51 -8.66 19.30
CA TRP A 267 -19.61 -7.76 20.01
C TRP A 267 -18.97 -6.78 19.05
N MET A 268 -19.24 -5.50 19.27
CA MET A 268 -18.74 -4.43 18.43
C MET A 268 -17.56 -3.71 19.07
N VAL A 269 -16.49 -3.59 18.29
CA VAL A 269 -15.37 -2.71 18.63
C VAL A 269 -15.62 -1.36 17.98
N SER A 270 -15.64 -0.31 18.79
CA SER A 270 -15.72 1.08 18.33
C SER A 270 -14.48 1.84 18.79
N ILE A 271 -13.77 2.45 17.84
CA ILE A 271 -12.59 3.26 18.12
C ILE A 271 -12.82 4.67 17.59
N ARG A 272 -12.52 5.67 18.43
CA ARG A 272 -12.57 7.09 18.07
C ARG A 272 -11.20 7.71 18.28
N TYR A 273 -10.75 8.48 17.31
CA TYR A 273 -9.48 9.19 17.34
C TYR A 273 -9.72 10.69 17.50
N ASP A 274 -8.77 11.35 18.16
CA ASP A 274 -8.59 12.81 18.16
C ASP A 274 -9.86 13.59 18.52
N GLY A 275 -10.63 13.10 19.50
CA GLY A 275 -11.85 13.77 19.97
C GLY A 275 -13.04 13.69 18.99
N SER A 276 -12.96 12.86 17.97
CA SER A 276 -14.09 12.65 17.05
C SER A 276 -15.33 12.14 17.80
N THR A 277 -16.49 12.67 17.42
CA THR A 277 -17.79 12.19 17.90
C THR A 277 -18.26 10.94 17.16
N ASN A 278 -17.70 10.69 15.99
CA ASN A 278 -18.01 9.53 15.16
C ASN A 278 -16.99 8.41 15.38
N ASP A 279 -17.44 7.18 15.26
CA ASP A 279 -16.57 6.03 15.28
C ASP A 279 -15.70 6.01 14.01
N SER A 280 -14.39 6.05 14.17
CA SER A 280 -13.42 5.91 13.06
C SER A 280 -13.29 4.45 12.64
N VAL A 281 -13.49 3.53 13.60
CA VAL A 281 -13.59 2.09 13.38
C VAL A 281 -14.83 1.60 14.11
N ARG A 282 -15.64 0.82 13.42
CA ARG A 282 -16.77 0.11 14.00
C ARG A 282 -16.91 -1.23 13.29
N MET A 283 -16.64 -2.29 14.00
CA MET A 283 -16.64 -3.62 13.42
C MET A 283 -16.98 -4.67 14.48
N PRO A 284 -17.51 -5.84 14.08
CA PRO A 284 -17.62 -6.97 14.99
C PRO A 284 -16.23 -7.45 15.42
N LEU A 285 -16.16 -8.16 16.54
CA LEU A 285 -14.89 -8.65 17.08
C LEU A 285 -14.33 -9.82 16.24
N GLY A 286 -15.19 -10.59 15.59
CA GLY A 286 -14.80 -11.70 14.72
C GLY A 286 -15.93 -12.23 13.85
#